data_deb06684247ecd96edf313443919df27
#
_entry.id   deb06684247ecd96edf313443919df27
#
_cell.length_a   1.000
_cell.length_b   1.000
_cell.length_c   1.000
_cell.angle_alpha   90.00
_cell.angle_beta   90.00
_cell.angle_gamma   90.00
#
_symmetry.space_group_name_H-M   'P 1'
#
loop_
_entity.id
_entity.type
_entity.pdbx_description
1 polymer ?
#
loop_
_entity_poly.entity_id
_entity_poly.type
_entity_poly.pdbx_seq_one_letter_code
_entity_poly.pdbx_strand_id
1 'polypeptide(L)'
;MGIENTHKLIVNCLPLNEGERRAFAKAARDVPQEFVGDEAHRGDMVWSAVVPEELRSRATAVIGNFPVSQASQYTRLEWLQTFSAGVDAYICGCAASRHHGHQASGAYGQSVSEHMFATMWALMKNLNRYASNQRDHQWQDEGPVLSRKVASR
;
A
#
# COMPACT_ATOMS: atom_id res chain seq x y z
N MET A 1 -20.75 31.59 8.86
CA MET A 1 -21.82 30.58 8.85
C MET A 1 -21.14 29.21 8.73
N GLY A 2 -20.79 28.64 9.91
CA GLY A 2 -20.11 27.35 9.97
C GLY A 2 -21.14 26.24 9.68
N ILE A 3 -20.99 25.55 8.57
CA ILE A 3 -21.75 24.33 8.30
C ILE A 3 -21.21 23.30 9.29
N GLU A 4 -22.03 22.89 10.25
CA GLU A 4 -21.71 21.83 11.19
C GLU A 4 -21.30 20.56 10.45
N ASN A 5 -20.03 20.25 10.54
CA ASN A 5 -19.41 19.05 9.95
C ASN A 5 -19.71 17.80 10.82
N THR A 6 -20.80 17.82 11.57
CA THR A 6 -21.21 16.85 12.61
C THR A 6 -21.53 15.45 12.07
N HIS A 7 -21.53 15.27 10.75
CA HIS A 7 -21.86 13.98 10.14
C HIS A 7 -20.66 13.28 9.46
N LYS A 8 -19.48 13.91 9.42
CA LYS A 8 -18.30 13.33 8.78
C LYS A 8 -17.39 12.67 9.80
N LEU A 9 -16.88 11.49 9.47
CA LEU A 9 -15.93 10.74 10.28
C LEU A 9 -14.88 10.11 9.36
N ILE A 10 -13.61 10.41 9.64
CA ILE A 10 -12.47 9.74 8.99
C ILE A 10 -12.04 8.57 9.87
N VAL A 11 -11.91 7.37 9.28
CA VAL A 11 -11.28 6.22 9.92
C VAL A 11 -9.93 5.99 9.26
N ASN A 12 -8.85 6.10 10.04
CA ASN A 12 -7.49 5.93 9.56
C ASN A 12 -6.96 4.56 9.96
N CYS A 13 -6.74 3.70 8.98
CA CYS A 13 -6.28 2.33 9.10
C CYS A 13 -4.75 2.19 8.95
N LEU A 14 -4.02 3.27 8.73
CA LEU A 14 -2.57 3.21 8.53
C LEU A 14 -1.83 2.94 9.86
N PRO A 15 -0.74 2.16 9.84
CA PRO A 15 0.09 1.90 11.02
C PRO A 15 1.01 3.09 11.31
N LEU A 16 0.42 4.18 11.81
CA LEU A 16 1.06 5.46 12.04
C LEU A 16 1.66 5.56 13.43
N ASN A 17 2.84 6.19 13.52
CA ASN A 17 3.40 6.63 14.79
C ASN A 17 2.67 7.89 15.31
N GLU A 18 2.97 8.26 16.55
CA GLU A 18 2.33 9.39 17.23
C GLU A 18 2.51 10.74 16.51
N GLY A 19 3.68 10.98 15.90
CA GLY A 19 3.96 12.20 15.14
C GLY A 19 3.11 12.30 13.87
N GLU A 20 2.97 11.18 13.17
CA GLU A 20 2.15 11.07 11.95
C GLU A 20 0.66 11.19 12.27
N ARG A 21 0.18 10.55 13.34
CA ARG A 21 -1.20 10.71 13.82
C ARG A 21 -1.54 12.19 14.07
N ARG A 22 -0.63 12.91 14.72
CA ARG A 22 -0.79 14.37 14.92
C ARG A 22 -0.83 15.16 13.61
N ALA A 23 0.01 14.78 12.64
CA ALA A 23 0.01 15.42 11.32
C ALA A 23 -1.31 15.18 10.57
N PHE A 24 -1.83 13.95 10.59
CA PHE A 24 -3.12 13.61 10.00
C PHE A 24 -4.28 14.33 10.70
N ALA A 25 -4.29 14.36 12.04
CA ALA A 25 -5.31 15.08 12.81
C ALA A 25 -5.30 16.57 12.48
N LYS A 26 -4.12 17.19 12.37
CA LYS A 26 -3.98 18.58 11.96
C LYS A 26 -4.50 18.83 10.54
N ALA A 27 -4.25 17.92 9.61
CA ALA A 27 -4.72 18.03 8.22
C ALA A 27 -6.25 17.87 8.11
N ALA A 28 -6.85 17.04 8.97
CA ALA A 28 -8.30 16.84 9.02
C ALA A 28 -9.08 18.06 9.53
N ARG A 29 -8.40 19.00 10.17
CA ARG A 29 -9.01 20.20 10.78
C ARG A 29 -10.14 19.84 11.76
N ASP A 30 -11.38 20.26 11.45
CA ASP A 30 -12.56 20.07 12.29
C ASP A 30 -13.29 18.73 12.03
N VAL A 31 -12.77 17.89 11.14
CA VAL A 31 -13.36 16.59 10.85
C VAL A 31 -12.82 15.56 11.85
N PRO A 32 -13.68 14.92 12.66
CA PRO A 32 -13.26 13.87 13.58
C PRO A 32 -12.53 12.74 12.86
N GLN A 33 -11.46 12.26 13.48
CA GLN A 33 -10.65 11.17 12.93
C GLN A 33 -10.35 10.13 14.00
N GLU A 34 -10.65 8.87 13.70
CA GLU A 34 -10.35 7.69 14.52
C GLU A 34 -9.19 6.91 13.92
N PHE A 35 -8.18 6.60 14.74
CA PHE A 35 -6.99 5.85 14.32
C PHE A 35 -7.09 4.41 14.81
N VAL A 36 -7.31 3.49 13.89
CA VAL A 36 -7.44 2.04 14.17
C VAL A 36 -6.21 1.23 13.74
N GLY A 37 -5.29 1.85 12.99
CA GLY A 37 -4.04 1.20 12.60
C GLY A 37 -3.09 1.03 13.79
N ASP A 38 -2.42 -0.12 13.87
CA ASP A 38 -1.41 -0.42 14.89
C ASP A 38 0.00 -0.20 14.30
N GLU A 39 0.80 0.62 14.98
CA GLU A 39 2.18 0.93 14.59
C GLU A 39 3.08 -0.31 14.51
N ALA A 40 2.78 -1.36 15.29
CA ALA A 40 3.52 -2.63 15.26
C ALA A 40 3.56 -3.28 13.87
N HIS A 41 2.59 -2.99 13.02
CA HIS A 41 2.50 -3.51 11.65
C HIS A 41 3.12 -2.62 10.57
N ARG A 42 3.90 -1.61 10.98
CA ARG A 42 4.47 -0.62 10.04
C ARG A 42 5.39 -1.22 8.97
N GLY A 43 6.01 -2.36 9.25
CA GLY A 43 6.91 -3.06 8.33
C GLY A 43 6.21 -4.11 7.46
N ASP A 44 4.94 -4.37 7.67
CA ASP A 44 4.23 -5.42 6.98
C ASP A 44 3.92 -5.03 5.53
N MET A 45 4.29 -5.91 4.59
CA MET A 45 4.00 -5.69 3.16
C MET A 45 2.49 -5.76 2.86
N VAL A 46 1.74 -6.52 3.65
CA VAL A 46 0.29 -6.66 3.52
C VAL A 46 -0.33 -6.38 4.88
N TRP A 47 -1.00 -5.28 5.00
CA TRP A 47 -1.68 -4.84 6.21
C TRP A 47 -3.11 -4.40 5.91
N SER A 48 -4.04 -4.81 6.77
CA SER A 48 -5.39 -4.26 6.81
C SER A 48 -5.88 -4.19 8.25
N ALA A 49 -6.34 -3.03 8.67
CA ALA A 49 -6.83 -2.84 10.03
C ALA A 49 -8.26 -3.36 10.16
N VAL A 50 -8.52 -4.16 11.18
CA VAL A 50 -9.88 -4.56 11.54
C VAL A 50 -10.57 -3.38 12.22
N VAL A 51 -11.52 -2.77 11.52
CA VAL A 51 -12.26 -1.61 12.03
C VAL A 51 -13.42 -2.07 12.92
N PRO A 52 -13.61 -1.51 14.12
CA PRO A 52 -14.78 -1.79 14.98
C PRO A 52 -16.11 -1.52 14.27
N GLU A 53 -17.13 -2.31 14.58
CA GLU A 53 -18.42 -2.27 13.88
C GLU A 53 -19.11 -0.91 13.98
N GLU A 54 -19.06 -0.30 15.15
CA GLU A 54 -19.63 1.03 15.42
C GLU A 54 -18.98 2.14 14.57
N LEU A 55 -17.71 1.99 14.20
CA LEU A 55 -17.03 2.93 13.32
C LEU A 55 -17.36 2.70 11.85
N ARG A 56 -17.54 1.43 11.43
CA ARG A 56 -17.83 1.09 10.02
C ARG A 56 -19.10 1.74 9.50
N SER A 57 -20.19 1.68 10.28
CA SER A 57 -21.47 2.26 9.90
C SER A 57 -21.49 3.79 9.89
N ARG A 58 -20.55 4.44 10.62
CA ARG A 58 -20.44 5.90 10.75
C ARG A 58 -19.41 6.52 9.83
N ALA A 59 -18.40 5.74 9.39
CA ALA A 59 -17.30 6.24 8.56
C ALA A 59 -17.81 6.82 7.25
N THR A 60 -17.41 8.05 6.96
CA THR A 60 -17.64 8.71 5.66
C THR A 60 -16.39 8.73 4.81
N ALA A 61 -15.22 8.61 5.42
CA ALA A 61 -13.95 8.46 4.73
C ALA A 61 -13.10 7.40 5.43
N VAL A 62 -12.37 6.60 4.63
CA VAL A 62 -11.39 5.63 5.15
C VAL A 62 -10.05 5.85 4.44
N ILE A 63 -8.97 5.89 5.24
CA ILE A 63 -7.59 5.99 4.77
C ILE A 63 -6.86 4.70 5.17
N GLY A 64 -6.31 4.00 4.21
CA GLY A 64 -5.65 2.71 4.38
C GLY A 64 -6.54 1.54 3.99
N ASN A 65 -6.09 0.33 4.29
CA ASN A 65 -6.78 -0.89 3.92
C ASN A 65 -7.51 -1.50 5.12
N PHE A 66 -8.67 -2.10 4.84
CA PHE A 66 -9.46 -2.89 5.79
C PHE A 66 -9.87 -4.23 5.15
N PRO A 67 -10.26 -5.26 5.91
CA PRO A 67 -10.70 -6.53 5.34
C PRO A 67 -11.89 -6.34 4.39
N VAL A 68 -11.77 -6.85 3.15
CA VAL A 68 -12.81 -6.72 2.11
C VAL A 68 -14.16 -7.28 2.56
N SER A 69 -14.16 -8.30 3.42
CA SER A 69 -15.36 -8.86 4.03
C SER A 69 -16.18 -7.86 4.85
N GLN A 70 -15.56 -6.75 5.29
CA GLN A 70 -16.24 -5.68 6.01
C GLN A 70 -16.81 -4.59 5.08
N ALA A 71 -16.51 -4.63 3.79
CA ALA A 71 -16.82 -3.55 2.84
C ALA A 71 -18.31 -3.18 2.79
N SER A 72 -19.21 -4.18 2.82
CA SER A 72 -20.67 -3.96 2.79
C SER A 72 -21.23 -3.24 4.03
N GLN A 73 -20.46 -3.17 5.11
CA GLN A 73 -20.87 -2.56 6.37
C GLN A 73 -20.61 -1.04 6.42
N TYR A 74 -19.86 -0.51 5.45
CA TYR A 74 -19.57 0.91 5.32
C TYR A 74 -20.70 1.62 4.57
N THR A 75 -21.87 1.71 5.17
CA THR A 75 -23.10 2.21 4.54
C THR A 75 -23.10 3.71 4.22
N ARG A 76 -22.18 4.47 4.85
CA ARG A 76 -22.05 5.93 4.69
C ARG A 76 -20.73 6.36 4.05
N LEU A 77 -19.93 5.41 3.55
CA LEU A 77 -18.64 5.71 2.95
C LEU A 77 -18.83 6.56 1.69
N GLU A 78 -18.15 7.69 1.63
CA GLU A 78 -18.10 8.60 0.50
C GLU A 78 -16.73 8.55 -0.20
N TRP A 79 -15.67 8.30 0.59
CA TRP A 79 -14.30 8.32 0.09
C TRP A 79 -13.43 7.23 0.71
N LEU A 80 -12.71 6.52 -0.14
CA LEU A 80 -11.73 5.49 0.24
C LEU A 80 -10.38 5.81 -0.40
N GLN A 81 -9.34 5.97 0.43
CA GLN A 81 -7.96 6.06 0.00
C GLN A 81 -7.21 4.82 0.45
N THR A 82 -6.91 3.89 -0.45
CA THR A 82 -6.05 2.74 -0.13
C THR A 82 -4.58 3.13 -0.15
N PHE A 83 -3.73 2.46 0.61
CA PHE A 83 -2.28 2.60 0.51
C PHE A 83 -1.68 1.63 -0.53
N SER A 84 -2.43 0.65 -1.00
CA SER A 84 -2.04 -0.26 -2.08
C SER A 84 -2.38 0.32 -3.45
N ALA A 85 -1.62 -0.08 -4.47
CA ALA A 85 -1.93 0.26 -5.86
C ALA A 85 -3.08 -0.59 -6.42
N GLY A 86 -3.25 -1.83 -5.91
CA GLY A 86 -4.37 -2.71 -6.29
C GLY A 86 -5.62 -2.41 -5.48
N VAL A 87 -6.75 -2.23 -6.15
CA VAL A 87 -8.06 -1.93 -5.55
C VAL A 87 -9.16 -2.88 -5.98
N ASP A 88 -8.85 -3.86 -6.82
CA ASP A 88 -9.81 -4.77 -7.44
C ASP A 88 -10.76 -5.42 -6.43
N ALA A 89 -10.22 -5.83 -5.29
CA ALA A 89 -10.99 -6.44 -4.21
C ALA A 89 -12.05 -5.50 -3.62
N TYR A 90 -11.78 -4.19 -3.57
CA TYR A 90 -12.71 -3.20 -3.05
C TYR A 90 -13.77 -2.80 -4.07
N ILE A 91 -13.44 -2.81 -5.35
CA ILE A 91 -14.39 -2.49 -6.44
C ILE A 91 -15.52 -3.52 -6.49
N CYS A 92 -15.17 -4.80 -6.29
CA CYS A 92 -16.17 -5.89 -6.32
C CYS A 92 -16.98 -6.03 -5.02
N GLY A 93 -16.45 -5.60 -3.89
CA GLY A 93 -17.04 -5.84 -2.56
C GLY A 93 -17.78 -4.66 -1.95
N CYS A 94 -17.44 -3.45 -2.33
CA CYS A 94 -18.20 -2.27 -1.91
C CYS A 94 -19.36 -2.04 -2.87
N ALA A 95 -20.45 -1.45 -2.38
CA ALA A 95 -21.47 -0.82 -3.25
C ALA A 95 -20.82 0.40 -3.96
N ALA A 96 -19.74 0.11 -4.67
CA ALA A 96 -18.73 1.04 -5.17
C ALA A 96 -19.24 2.00 -6.26
N SER A 97 -20.49 1.84 -6.68
CA SER A 97 -21.12 2.77 -7.62
C SER A 97 -21.41 4.17 -7.03
N ARG A 98 -21.15 4.37 -5.72
CA ARG A 98 -21.44 5.63 -5.03
C ARG A 98 -20.24 6.28 -4.34
N HIS A 99 -19.06 5.66 -4.37
CA HIS A 99 -17.90 6.15 -3.60
C HIS A 99 -16.76 6.56 -4.53
N HIS A 100 -16.04 7.61 -4.13
CA HIS A 100 -14.78 7.98 -4.77
C HIS A 100 -13.66 7.14 -4.17
N GLY A 101 -13.17 6.14 -4.92
CA GLY A 101 -12.02 5.33 -4.55
C GLY A 101 -10.74 5.89 -5.15
N HIS A 102 -9.72 6.11 -4.32
CA HIS A 102 -8.38 6.49 -4.71
C HIS A 102 -7.38 5.41 -4.31
N GLN A 103 -6.36 5.22 -5.12
CA GLN A 103 -5.31 4.23 -4.93
C GLN A 103 -3.93 4.89 -4.94
N ALA A 104 -2.92 4.18 -4.41
CA ALA A 104 -1.52 4.63 -4.42
C ALA A 104 -0.83 4.37 -5.77
N SER A 105 -1.52 4.62 -6.89
CA SER A 105 -0.98 4.43 -8.23
C SER A 105 0.25 5.31 -8.45
N GLY A 106 1.36 4.71 -8.92
CA GLY A 106 2.62 5.41 -9.15
C GLY A 106 3.53 5.53 -7.93
N ALA A 107 3.03 5.35 -6.70
CA ALA A 107 3.84 5.49 -5.49
C ALA A 107 5.00 4.49 -5.41
N TYR A 108 4.84 3.31 -6.01
CA TYR A 108 5.84 2.23 -6.02
C TYR A 108 6.63 2.14 -7.32
N GLY A 109 6.34 2.98 -8.32
CA GLY A 109 6.88 2.88 -9.67
C GLY A 109 8.40 2.88 -9.72
N GLN A 110 9.05 3.78 -9.00
CA GLN A 110 10.50 3.85 -8.93
C GLN A 110 11.10 2.60 -8.28
N SER A 111 10.65 2.26 -7.07
CA SER A 111 11.17 1.11 -6.32
C SER A 111 11.02 -0.22 -7.09
N VAL A 112 9.86 -0.42 -7.71
CA VAL A 112 9.60 -1.63 -8.51
C VAL A 112 10.50 -1.67 -9.75
N SER A 113 10.65 -0.56 -10.48
CA SER A 113 11.50 -0.51 -11.66
C SER A 113 12.97 -0.72 -11.33
N GLU A 114 13.49 -0.12 -10.26
CA GLU A 114 14.85 -0.34 -9.78
C GLU A 114 15.10 -1.81 -9.44
N HIS A 115 14.16 -2.46 -8.74
CA HIS A 115 14.24 -3.88 -8.43
C HIS A 115 14.22 -4.75 -9.69
N MET A 116 13.36 -4.44 -10.65
CA MET A 116 13.31 -5.16 -11.93
C MET A 116 14.65 -5.05 -12.68
N PHE A 117 15.22 -3.85 -12.77
CA PHE A 117 16.52 -3.64 -13.42
C PHE A 117 17.64 -4.37 -12.67
N ALA A 118 17.69 -4.29 -11.35
CA ALA A 118 18.70 -4.98 -10.55
C ALA A 118 18.62 -6.51 -10.75
N THR A 119 17.43 -7.08 -10.73
CA THR A 119 17.21 -8.53 -10.95
C THR A 119 17.58 -8.92 -12.37
N MET A 120 17.18 -8.15 -13.37
CA MET A 120 17.55 -8.39 -14.76
C MET A 120 19.07 -8.42 -14.94
N TRP A 121 19.79 -7.41 -14.41
CA TRP A 121 21.24 -7.37 -14.46
C TRP A 121 21.90 -8.53 -13.72
N ALA A 122 21.38 -8.91 -12.53
CA ALA A 122 21.88 -10.03 -11.78
C ALA A 122 21.79 -11.36 -12.59
N LEU A 123 20.68 -11.58 -13.26
CA LEU A 123 20.49 -12.75 -14.12
C LEU A 123 21.37 -12.70 -15.36
N MET A 124 21.44 -11.55 -16.05
CA MET A 124 22.24 -11.38 -17.25
C MET A 124 23.75 -11.55 -17.00
N LYS A 125 24.20 -11.19 -15.79
CA LYS A 125 25.62 -11.29 -15.40
C LYS A 125 25.94 -12.54 -14.60
N ASN A 126 25.02 -13.50 -14.47
CA ASN A 126 25.19 -14.74 -13.71
C ASN A 126 25.65 -14.51 -12.25
N LEU A 127 25.21 -13.40 -11.60
CA LEU A 127 25.67 -13.05 -10.26
C LEU A 127 25.34 -14.13 -9.22
N ASN A 128 24.26 -14.86 -9.38
CA ASN A 128 23.89 -15.99 -8.54
C ASN A 128 24.92 -17.12 -8.61
N ARG A 129 25.48 -17.41 -9.81
CA ARG A 129 26.54 -18.42 -10.01
C ARG A 129 27.86 -17.95 -9.40
N TYR A 130 28.24 -16.71 -9.65
CA TYR A 130 29.44 -16.13 -9.04
C TYR A 130 29.35 -16.14 -7.51
N ALA A 131 28.19 -15.83 -6.94
CA ALA A 131 27.98 -15.90 -5.49
C ALA A 131 28.09 -17.33 -4.94
N SER A 132 27.69 -18.35 -5.71
CA SER A 132 27.89 -19.76 -5.36
C SER A 132 29.37 -20.13 -5.41
N ASN A 133 30.04 -19.84 -6.53
CA ASN A 133 31.45 -20.11 -6.72
C ASN A 133 32.32 -19.47 -5.63
N GLN A 134 31.97 -18.22 -5.22
CA GLN A 134 32.66 -17.53 -4.12
C GLN A 134 32.52 -18.26 -2.78
N ARG A 135 31.32 -18.78 -2.46
CA ARG A 135 31.12 -19.58 -1.23
C ARG A 135 31.94 -20.87 -1.25
N ASP A 136 32.07 -21.48 -2.43
CA ASP A 136 32.79 -22.74 -2.62
C ASP A 136 34.29 -22.52 -2.86
N HIS A 137 34.79 -21.27 -2.73
CA HIS A 137 36.17 -20.85 -3.01
C HIS A 137 36.67 -21.29 -4.40
N GLN A 138 35.77 -21.33 -5.39
CA GLN A 138 36.07 -21.70 -6.77
C GLN A 138 36.21 -20.46 -7.64
N TRP A 139 37.34 -20.35 -8.36
CA TRP A 139 37.52 -19.31 -9.37
C TRP A 139 37.08 -19.89 -10.72
N GLN A 140 35.81 -19.63 -11.09
CA GLN A 140 35.22 -20.09 -12.34
C GLN A 140 34.63 -18.94 -13.13
N ASP A 141 34.94 -18.85 -14.42
CA ASP A 141 34.33 -17.89 -15.31
C ASP A 141 32.97 -18.40 -15.80
N GLU A 142 31.91 -17.67 -15.42
CA GLU A 142 30.53 -17.97 -15.83
C GLU A 142 30.15 -17.29 -17.16
N GLY A 143 31.11 -16.62 -17.78
CA GLY A 143 30.94 -15.91 -19.04
C GLY A 143 29.93 -14.76 -18.98
N PRO A 144 30.34 -13.49 -19.11
CA PRO A 144 29.40 -12.37 -19.07
C PRO A 144 28.50 -12.39 -20.30
N VAL A 145 27.19 -12.44 -20.10
CA VAL A 145 26.25 -12.16 -21.19
C VAL A 145 26.20 -10.65 -21.40
N LEU A 146 26.62 -10.21 -22.57
CA LEU A 146 26.53 -8.79 -22.95
C LEU A 146 25.09 -8.45 -23.28
N SER A 147 24.56 -7.35 -22.73
CA SER A 147 23.19 -6.86 -22.97
C SER A 147 22.85 -6.75 -24.47
N ARG A 148 23.84 -6.43 -25.30
CA ARG A 148 23.71 -6.33 -26.76
C ARG A 148 23.41 -7.67 -27.44
N LYS A 149 23.83 -8.81 -26.85
CA LYS A 149 23.54 -10.15 -27.40
C LYS A 149 22.13 -10.67 -27.07
N VAL A 150 21.51 -10.13 -26.04
CA VAL A 150 20.14 -10.51 -25.63
C VAL A 150 19.11 -9.83 -26.54
N ALA A 151 19.38 -8.61 -26.98
CA ALA A 151 18.48 -7.85 -27.85
C ALA A 151 18.46 -8.33 -29.33
N SER A 152 19.36 -9.25 -29.71
CA SER A 152 19.52 -9.71 -31.11
C SER A 152 19.00 -11.14 -31.37
N ARG A 153 18.23 -11.75 -30.45
CA ARG A 153 17.62 -13.09 -30.62
C ARG A 153 16.11 -13.02 -30.67
#